data_dead347ca55026a576605494a4c28f1a
#
_entry.id   dead347ca55026a576605494a4c28f1a
#
_cell.length_a   1.000
_cell.length_b   1.000
_cell.length_c   1.000
_cell.angle_alpha   90.00
_cell.angle_beta   90.00
_cell.angle_gamma   90.00
#
_symmetry.space_group_name_H-M   'P 1'
#
loop_
_entity.id
_entity.type
_entity.pdbx_description
1 polymer ?
#
loop_
_entity_poly.entity_id
_entity_poly.type
_entity_poly.pdbx_seq_one_letter_code
_entity_poly.pdbx_strand_id
1 'polypeptide(L)'
;MDIGVDLGTSNVLVYVKGRGVVINQPSVVAYEKNSKRIIAIGNKAKKMIGKTPESIEVVRPLVKGVVSDYTVTERMLKVFIRSAMEKRTGVGRPKICVCVPSGVTEVERRAVEDAVYRTGAKSVYVMEEPLAAAIGAAVDIEEAKGNMVVDIGGGTTDIAVISLGGAVESQSIKAAGDDYNASMIRYIRRKYNLLIGEQTAEKAKIAVGSVYERPEDITYVVKGRDLIKGLPKAITITANETIEAFADTTSHILTAIHGVLETAPPELVADISVNGIV
;
A
#
# COMPACT_ATOMS: atom_id res chain seq x y z
N MET A 1 -2.00 23.48 -12.16
CA MET A 1 -1.07 22.69 -11.32
C MET A 1 -1.44 21.23 -11.45
N ASP A 2 -0.49 20.39 -11.74
CA ASP A 2 -0.73 18.97 -11.95
C ASP A 2 -0.24 18.22 -10.71
N ILE A 3 -1.12 17.37 -10.18
CA ILE A 3 -0.90 16.58 -8.96
C ILE A 3 -1.12 15.12 -9.28
N GLY A 4 -0.20 14.25 -8.86
CA GLY A 4 -0.39 12.81 -8.78
C GLY A 4 -0.74 12.41 -7.36
N VAL A 5 -1.71 11.52 -7.18
CA VAL A 5 -2.09 10.95 -5.88
C VAL A 5 -2.06 9.45 -6.00
N ASP A 6 -1.18 8.82 -5.24
CA ASP A 6 -1.27 7.40 -4.95
C ASP A 6 -2.10 7.25 -3.67
N LEU A 7 -3.27 6.61 -3.81
CA LEU A 7 -4.22 6.42 -2.73
C LEU A 7 -4.12 5.00 -2.16
N GLY A 8 -2.95 4.69 -1.62
CA GLY A 8 -2.66 3.35 -1.11
C GLY A 8 -3.31 3.03 0.23
N THR A 9 -3.52 1.73 0.49
CA THR A 9 -4.06 1.20 1.75
C THR A 9 -3.19 1.58 2.96
N SER A 10 -1.87 1.55 2.82
CA SER A 10 -0.94 1.85 3.91
C SER A 10 -0.54 3.32 3.97
N ASN A 11 -0.26 3.94 2.84
CA ASN A 11 0.17 5.33 2.74
C ASN A 11 -0.53 6.03 1.58
N VAL A 12 -0.71 7.34 1.73
CA VAL A 12 -1.04 8.25 0.62
C VAL A 12 0.20 9.03 0.24
N LEU A 13 0.55 8.99 -1.05
CA LEU A 13 1.58 9.85 -1.61
C LEU A 13 0.94 10.94 -2.47
N VAL A 14 1.44 12.16 -2.34
CA VAL A 14 1.04 13.26 -3.22
C VAL A 14 2.27 13.83 -3.90
N TYR A 15 2.31 13.68 -5.20
CA TYR A 15 3.31 14.25 -6.08
C TYR A 15 2.80 15.56 -6.69
N VAL A 16 3.65 16.57 -6.75
CA VAL A 16 3.35 17.85 -7.42
C VAL A 16 4.38 18.07 -8.52
N LYS A 17 3.90 18.30 -9.75
CA LYS A 17 4.78 18.56 -10.91
C LYS A 17 5.77 19.69 -10.61
N GLY A 18 7.05 19.41 -10.80
CA GLY A 18 8.16 20.33 -10.51
C GLY A 18 8.58 20.43 -9.04
N ARG A 19 7.95 19.63 -8.12
CA ARG A 19 8.32 19.60 -6.69
C ARG A 19 8.60 18.19 -6.18
N GLY A 20 8.25 17.16 -6.94
CA GLY A 20 8.37 15.77 -6.52
C GLY A 20 7.28 15.36 -5.52
N VAL A 21 7.56 14.31 -4.74
CA VAL A 21 6.67 13.83 -3.67
C VAL A 21 6.71 14.81 -2.50
N VAL A 22 5.60 15.48 -2.26
CA VAL A 22 5.46 16.50 -1.19
C VAL A 22 4.72 15.99 0.04
N ILE A 23 3.94 14.92 -0.11
CA ILE A 23 3.25 14.21 0.98
C ILE A 23 3.58 12.73 0.86
N ASN A 24 3.98 12.14 1.97
CA ASN A 24 4.05 10.70 2.20
C ASN A 24 3.55 10.47 3.63
N GLN A 25 2.30 10.08 3.76
CA GLN A 25 1.61 9.97 5.04
C GLN A 25 0.81 8.68 5.11
N PRO A 26 0.76 8.02 6.27
CA PRO A 26 -0.11 6.86 6.46
C PRO A 26 -1.58 7.16 6.18
N SER A 27 -2.27 6.21 5.54
CA SER A 27 -3.71 6.22 5.30
C SER A 27 -4.47 5.91 6.60
N VAL A 28 -4.32 6.75 7.61
CA VAL A 28 -4.87 6.56 8.96
C VAL A 28 -5.52 7.84 9.44
N VAL A 29 -6.71 7.70 10.02
CA VAL A 29 -7.47 8.81 10.60
C VAL A 29 -7.92 8.45 12.01
N ALA A 30 -7.75 9.37 12.95
CA ALA A 30 -8.32 9.27 14.30
C ALA A 30 -9.44 10.29 14.46
N TYR A 31 -10.59 9.83 14.96
CA TYR A 31 -11.73 10.69 15.23
C TYR A 31 -12.42 10.33 16.55
N GLU A 32 -13.15 11.29 17.09
CA GLU A 32 -14.02 11.10 18.25
C GLU A 32 -15.28 10.34 17.82
N LYS A 33 -15.60 9.22 18.50
CA LYS A 33 -16.69 8.30 18.08
C LYS A 33 -18.04 8.99 17.97
N ASN A 34 -18.38 9.82 18.96
CA ASN A 34 -19.71 10.43 19.07
C ASN A 34 -19.92 11.57 18.07
N SER A 35 -18.95 12.47 17.97
CA SER A 35 -19.06 13.68 17.14
C SER A 35 -18.57 13.47 15.71
N LYS A 36 -17.90 12.36 15.43
CA LYS A 36 -17.17 12.09 14.16
C LYS A 36 -16.17 13.20 13.79
N ARG A 37 -15.73 13.99 14.79
CA ARG A 37 -14.74 15.04 14.62
C ARG A 37 -13.36 14.42 14.47
N ILE A 38 -12.66 14.74 13.36
CA ILE A 38 -11.29 14.30 13.13
C ILE A 38 -10.34 14.96 14.14
N ILE A 39 -9.56 14.15 14.83
CA ILE A 39 -8.55 14.54 15.81
C ILE A 39 -7.16 14.57 15.19
N ALA A 40 -6.84 13.57 14.37
CA ALA A 40 -5.55 13.42 13.72
C ALA A 40 -5.64 12.67 12.40
N ILE A 41 -4.70 12.94 11.48
CA ILE A 41 -4.56 12.27 10.19
C ILE A 41 -3.08 11.92 9.98
N GLY A 42 -2.81 10.87 9.24
CA GLY A 42 -1.48 10.47 8.84
C GLY A 42 -0.60 10.02 10.01
N ASN A 43 0.64 10.46 10.05
CA ASN A 43 1.62 10.08 11.08
C ASN A 43 1.14 10.34 12.51
N LYS A 44 0.36 11.41 12.74
CA LYS A 44 -0.19 11.70 14.05
C LYS A 44 -1.21 10.64 14.46
N ALA A 45 -2.09 10.24 13.56
CA ALA A 45 -3.08 9.19 13.81
C ALA A 45 -2.43 7.80 13.93
N LYS A 46 -1.42 7.47 13.10
CA LYS A 46 -0.67 6.20 13.17
C LYS A 46 -0.05 5.98 14.56
N LYS A 47 0.47 7.03 15.20
CA LYS A 47 1.03 6.95 16.57
C LYS A 47 -0.02 6.61 17.63
N MET A 48 -1.30 6.80 17.34
CA MET A 48 -2.42 6.56 18.25
C MET A 48 -2.95 5.12 18.18
N ILE A 49 -2.60 4.34 17.14
CA ILE A 49 -3.06 2.96 16.98
C ILE A 49 -2.70 2.13 18.22
N GLY A 50 -3.72 1.47 18.81
CA GLY A 50 -3.57 0.63 20.01
C GLY A 50 -3.31 1.39 21.32
N LYS A 51 -3.48 2.71 21.34
CA LYS A 51 -3.19 3.56 22.50
C LYS A 51 -4.33 4.53 22.85
N THR A 52 -5.47 4.41 22.21
CA THR A 52 -6.60 5.32 22.39
C THR A 52 -7.57 4.84 23.47
N PRO A 53 -8.20 5.77 24.22
CA PRO A 53 -9.35 5.45 25.04
C PRO A 53 -10.55 5.06 24.14
N GLU A 54 -11.60 4.51 24.75
CA GLU A 54 -12.77 4.01 24.02
C GLU A 54 -13.52 5.10 23.23
N SER A 55 -13.44 6.35 23.66
CA SER A 55 -14.06 7.52 22.99
C SER A 55 -13.40 7.90 21.66
N ILE A 56 -12.18 7.42 21.39
CA ILE A 56 -11.41 7.73 20.19
C ILE A 56 -11.25 6.47 19.35
N GLU A 57 -11.62 6.57 18.09
CA GLU A 57 -11.45 5.51 17.10
C GLU A 57 -10.35 5.88 16.11
N VAL A 58 -9.47 4.92 15.81
CA VAL A 58 -8.43 5.04 14.79
C VAL A 58 -8.75 4.06 13.69
N VAL A 59 -8.95 4.56 12.48
CA VAL A 59 -9.37 3.77 11.33
C VAL A 59 -8.42 3.93 10.15
N ARG A 60 -8.39 2.92 9.31
CA ARG A 60 -7.85 2.99 7.95
C ARG A 60 -9.04 3.12 7.00
N PRO A 61 -9.21 4.27 6.34
CA PRO A 61 -10.36 4.49 5.45
C PRO A 61 -10.27 3.70 4.15
N LEU A 62 -9.08 3.15 3.85
CA LEU A 62 -8.87 2.20 2.76
C LEU A 62 -8.44 0.85 3.33
N VAL A 63 -9.04 -0.21 2.84
CA VAL A 63 -8.75 -1.59 3.24
C VAL A 63 -8.64 -2.44 1.98
N LYS A 64 -7.47 -3.08 1.78
CA LYS A 64 -7.22 -3.94 0.63
C LYS A 64 -7.59 -3.28 -0.72
N GLY A 65 -7.10 -2.05 -0.91
CA GLY A 65 -7.31 -1.27 -2.14
C GLY A 65 -8.69 -0.63 -2.29
N VAL A 66 -9.63 -0.90 -1.37
CA VAL A 66 -11.02 -0.43 -1.46
C VAL A 66 -11.30 0.66 -0.44
N VAL A 67 -12.05 1.69 -0.84
CA VAL A 67 -12.55 2.72 0.08
C VAL A 67 -13.61 2.12 0.99
N SER A 68 -13.28 1.93 2.27
CA SER A 68 -14.20 1.38 3.28
C SER A 68 -15.04 2.47 3.97
N ASP A 69 -14.54 3.70 4.04
CA ASP A 69 -15.27 4.86 4.53
C ASP A 69 -15.02 6.07 3.61
N TYR A 70 -16.01 6.34 2.79
CA TYR A 70 -15.97 7.42 1.80
C TYR A 70 -15.77 8.80 2.44
N THR A 71 -16.52 9.10 3.50
CA THR A 71 -16.50 10.40 4.18
C THR A 71 -15.14 10.68 4.82
N VAL A 72 -14.57 9.67 5.47
CA VAL A 72 -13.26 9.78 6.09
C VAL A 72 -12.16 9.88 5.04
N THR A 73 -12.26 9.12 3.93
CA THR A 73 -11.32 9.19 2.80
C THR A 73 -11.33 10.60 2.17
N GLU A 74 -12.50 11.13 1.84
CA GLU A 74 -12.63 12.49 1.28
C GLU A 74 -11.96 13.54 2.19
N ARG A 75 -12.25 13.48 3.49
CA ARG A 75 -11.68 14.43 4.46
C ARG A 75 -10.16 14.29 4.58
N MET A 76 -9.65 13.08 4.58
CA MET A 76 -8.21 12.80 4.61
C MET A 76 -7.53 13.36 3.36
N LEU A 77 -8.04 13.05 2.17
CA LEU A 77 -7.53 13.57 0.89
C LEU A 77 -7.56 15.08 0.83
N LYS A 78 -8.66 15.70 1.29
CA LYS A 78 -8.80 17.16 1.33
C LYS A 78 -7.71 17.82 2.17
N VAL A 79 -7.35 17.23 3.31
CA VAL A 79 -6.24 17.73 4.15
C VAL A 79 -4.91 17.58 3.42
N PHE A 80 -4.62 16.43 2.84
CA PHE A 80 -3.35 16.18 2.15
C PHE A 80 -3.18 17.05 0.91
N ILE A 81 -4.20 17.14 0.06
CA ILE A 81 -4.14 17.95 -1.16
C ILE A 81 -4.01 19.44 -0.82
N ARG A 82 -4.75 19.94 0.19
CA ARG A 82 -4.58 21.32 0.66
C ARG A 82 -3.17 21.58 1.17
N SER A 83 -2.63 20.70 1.99
CA SER A 83 -1.26 20.83 2.49
C SER A 83 -0.21 20.80 1.38
N ALA A 84 -0.42 20.01 0.32
CA ALA A 84 0.42 20.02 -0.87
C ALA A 84 0.38 21.35 -1.63
N MET A 85 -0.74 22.07 -1.54
CA MET A 85 -0.98 23.37 -2.23
C MET A 85 -0.56 24.59 -1.40
N GLU A 86 -0.47 24.51 -0.07
CA GLU A 86 -0.31 25.64 0.88
C GLU A 86 0.88 26.58 0.62
N LYS A 87 1.83 26.22 -0.21
CA LYS A 87 3.01 27.05 -0.51
C LYS A 87 2.86 27.92 -1.77
N ARG A 88 1.64 28.07 -2.32
CA ARG A 88 1.42 28.88 -3.54
C ARG A 88 0.20 29.78 -3.42
N THR A 89 0.42 31.10 -3.46
CA THR A 89 -0.61 32.11 -3.67
C THR A 89 -0.93 32.23 -5.19
N GLY A 90 -2.21 32.27 -5.55
CA GLY A 90 -2.64 32.54 -6.93
C GLY A 90 -2.71 31.35 -7.89
N VAL A 91 -2.63 30.12 -7.41
CA VAL A 91 -2.76 28.92 -8.26
C VAL A 91 -4.23 28.54 -8.44
N GLY A 92 -4.68 28.42 -9.69
CA GLY A 92 -5.99 27.88 -10.03
C GLY A 92 -6.19 26.43 -9.53
N ARG A 93 -7.43 25.93 -9.63
CA ARG A 93 -7.80 24.57 -9.23
C ARG A 93 -6.88 23.53 -9.89
N PRO A 94 -6.37 22.52 -9.16
CA PRO A 94 -5.43 21.56 -9.69
C PRO A 94 -6.12 20.57 -10.65
N LYS A 95 -5.34 20.04 -11.60
CA LYS A 95 -5.65 18.77 -12.28
C LYS A 95 -5.02 17.65 -11.47
N ILE A 96 -5.77 16.60 -11.19
CA ILE A 96 -5.31 15.51 -10.32
C ILE A 96 -5.41 14.20 -11.10
N CYS A 97 -4.31 13.44 -11.13
CA CYS A 97 -4.29 12.04 -11.50
C CYS A 97 -4.26 11.21 -10.21
N VAL A 98 -5.16 10.25 -10.07
CA VAL A 98 -5.22 9.34 -8.92
C VAL A 98 -5.10 7.90 -9.39
N CYS A 99 -4.30 7.10 -8.68
CA CYS A 99 -4.12 5.70 -8.97
C CYS A 99 -5.15 4.84 -8.23
N VAL A 100 -5.57 3.76 -8.86
CA VAL A 100 -6.45 2.72 -8.31
C VAL A 100 -5.90 1.34 -8.66
N PRO A 101 -6.10 0.31 -7.82
CA PRO A 101 -5.72 -1.05 -8.15
C PRO A 101 -6.34 -1.54 -9.46
N SER A 102 -5.69 -2.48 -10.13
CA SER A 102 -6.27 -3.16 -11.28
C SER A 102 -7.49 -3.98 -10.85
N GLY A 103 -8.51 -4.01 -11.71
CA GLY A 103 -9.73 -4.80 -11.44
C GLY A 103 -10.70 -4.20 -10.43
N VAL A 104 -10.55 -2.92 -10.03
CA VAL A 104 -11.58 -2.22 -9.26
C VAL A 104 -12.86 -2.12 -10.09
N THR A 105 -14.02 -2.25 -9.41
CA THR A 105 -15.31 -2.07 -10.05
C THR A 105 -15.51 -0.61 -10.50
N GLU A 106 -16.38 -0.41 -11.49
CA GLU A 106 -16.73 0.95 -11.94
C GLU A 106 -17.30 1.82 -10.82
N VAL A 107 -18.01 1.19 -9.86
CA VAL A 107 -18.54 1.90 -8.68
C VAL A 107 -17.42 2.37 -7.75
N GLU A 108 -16.43 1.51 -7.49
CA GLU A 108 -15.26 1.86 -6.68
C GLU A 108 -14.41 2.94 -7.37
N ARG A 109 -14.20 2.82 -8.67
CA ARG A 109 -13.49 3.82 -9.49
C ARG A 109 -14.14 5.18 -9.38
N ARG A 110 -15.48 5.26 -9.58
CA ARG A 110 -16.24 6.50 -9.44
C ARG A 110 -16.19 7.06 -8.03
N ALA A 111 -16.24 6.20 -7.01
CA ALA A 111 -16.13 6.63 -5.62
C ALA A 111 -14.80 7.35 -5.33
N VAL A 112 -13.69 6.84 -5.86
CA VAL A 112 -12.36 7.48 -5.76
C VAL A 112 -12.34 8.79 -6.54
N GLU A 113 -12.82 8.80 -7.79
CA GLU A 113 -12.90 9.99 -8.64
C GLU A 113 -13.68 11.12 -7.97
N ASP A 114 -14.88 10.81 -7.44
CA ASP A 114 -15.73 11.75 -6.72
C ASP A 114 -15.06 12.27 -5.45
N ALA A 115 -14.42 11.40 -4.67
CA ALA A 115 -13.71 11.81 -3.45
C ALA A 115 -12.60 12.83 -3.77
N VAL A 116 -11.83 12.59 -4.83
CA VAL A 116 -10.78 13.49 -5.28
C VAL A 116 -11.38 14.78 -5.86
N TYR A 117 -12.43 14.70 -6.69
CA TYR A 117 -13.09 15.88 -7.28
C TYR A 117 -13.61 16.83 -6.20
N ARG A 118 -14.21 16.31 -5.12
CA ARG A 118 -14.72 17.10 -3.98
C ARG A 118 -13.63 17.79 -3.17
N THR A 119 -12.36 17.46 -3.37
CA THR A 119 -11.24 18.22 -2.76
C THR A 119 -11.05 19.60 -3.40
N GLY A 120 -11.69 19.87 -4.52
CA GLY A 120 -11.62 21.10 -5.28
C GLY A 120 -10.80 21.00 -6.58
N ALA A 121 -10.57 19.80 -7.10
CA ALA A 121 -9.90 19.58 -8.38
C ALA A 121 -10.67 20.26 -9.56
N LYS A 122 -9.91 20.70 -10.58
CA LYS A 122 -10.48 21.17 -11.85
C LYS A 122 -10.92 19.99 -12.72
N SER A 123 -10.09 18.94 -12.75
CA SER A 123 -10.34 17.67 -13.43
C SER A 123 -9.63 16.56 -12.67
N VAL A 124 -10.19 15.36 -12.72
CA VAL A 124 -9.63 14.15 -12.16
C VAL A 124 -9.43 13.15 -13.29
N TYR A 125 -8.30 12.46 -13.27
CA TYR A 125 -7.97 11.37 -14.15
C TYR A 125 -7.66 10.16 -13.26
N VAL A 126 -8.24 9.01 -13.58
CA VAL A 126 -8.00 7.76 -12.84
C VAL A 126 -7.11 6.87 -13.70
N MET A 127 -6.02 6.38 -13.11
CA MET A 127 -5.02 5.51 -13.73
C MET A 127 -4.89 4.23 -12.90
N GLU A 128 -4.60 3.11 -13.54
CA GLU A 128 -4.31 1.87 -12.81
C GLU A 128 -2.91 1.91 -12.18
N GLU A 129 -2.79 1.37 -10.95
CA GLU A 129 -1.55 1.37 -10.17
C GLU A 129 -0.35 0.75 -10.91
N PRO A 130 -0.45 -0.43 -11.56
CA PRO A 130 0.72 -1.00 -12.24
C PRO A 130 1.20 -0.17 -13.44
N LEU A 131 0.31 0.56 -14.12
CA LEU A 131 0.72 1.47 -15.19
C LEU A 131 1.49 2.67 -14.62
N ALA A 132 1.01 3.23 -13.51
CA ALA A 132 1.71 4.31 -12.82
C ALA A 132 3.06 3.85 -12.24
N ALA A 133 3.13 2.63 -11.71
CA ALA A 133 4.35 2.00 -11.21
C ALA A 133 5.38 1.80 -12.34
N ALA A 134 4.95 1.30 -13.51
CA ALA A 134 5.80 1.16 -14.70
C ALA A 134 6.42 2.50 -15.12
N ILE A 135 5.60 3.56 -15.20
CA ILE A 135 6.07 4.92 -15.52
C ILE A 135 7.07 5.41 -14.47
N GLY A 136 6.76 5.17 -13.19
CA GLY A 136 7.62 5.56 -12.08
C GLY A 136 8.96 4.83 -12.04
N ALA A 137 8.98 3.58 -12.49
CA ALA A 137 10.19 2.76 -12.66
C ALA A 137 10.97 3.07 -13.95
N ALA A 138 10.51 4.05 -14.74
CA ALA A 138 11.08 4.42 -16.04
C ALA A 138 11.10 3.26 -17.06
N VAL A 139 10.11 2.36 -16.98
CA VAL A 139 9.88 1.34 -17.99
C VAL A 139 9.32 2.03 -19.24
N ASP A 140 9.87 1.72 -20.41
CA ASP A 140 9.32 2.22 -21.67
C ASP A 140 8.06 1.41 -22.03
N ILE A 141 6.92 1.98 -21.67
CA ILE A 141 5.62 1.34 -21.88
C ILE A 141 5.04 1.59 -23.27
N GLU A 142 5.57 2.53 -24.06
CA GLU A 142 5.03 2.92 -25.37
C GLU A 142 5.49 1.97 -26.48
N GLU A 143 6.59 1.27 -26.29
CA GLU A 143 7.09 0.30 -27.26
C GLU A 143 6.19 -0.94 -27.36
N ALA A 144 6.21 -1.59 -28.53
CA ALA A 144 5.56 -2.88 -28.79
C ALA A 144 6.39 -4.02 -28.19
N LYS A 145 6.57 -4.02 -26.86
CA LYS A 145 7.33 -4.99 -26.08
C LYS A 145 6.56 -5.37 -24.81
N GLY A 146 6.69 -6.64 -24.41
CA GLY A 146 6.15 -7.11 -23.12
C GLY A 146 6.99 -6.62 -21.95
N ASN A 147 6.36 -5.86 -21.04
CA ASN A 147 6.93 -5.47 -19.75
C ASN A 147 6.01 -5.96 -18.64
N MET A 148 6.56 -6.68 -17.66
CA MET A 148 5.79 -7.11 -16.50
C MET A 148 6.14 -6.29 -15.28
N VAL A 149 5.11 -5.79 -14.61
CA VAL A 149 5.24 -5.01 -13.37
C VAL A 149 4.49 -5.71 -12.26
N VAL A 150 5.11 -5.78 -11.07
CA VAL A 150 4.51 -6.34 -9.85
C VAL A 150 4.62 -5.29 -8.75
N ASP A 151 3.53 -4.60 -8.48
CA ASP A 151 3.44 -3.61 -7.40
C ASP A 151 2.88 -4.25 -6.13
N ILE A 152 3.75 -4.43 -5.13
CA ILE A 152 3.38 -5.02 -3.83
C ILE A 152 3.14 -3.89 -2.83
N GLY A 153 1.89 -3.46 -2.72
CA GLY A 153 1.46 -2.42 -1.81
C GLY A 153 1.29 -2.86 -0.36
N GLY A 154 0.49 -2.10 0.38
CA GLY A 154 0.10 -2.46 1.75
C GLY A 154 -1.03 -3.47 1.79
N GLY A 155 -2.07 -3.28 1.00
CA GLY A 155 -3.30 -4.09 1.01
C GLY A 155 -3.54 -4.91 -0.23
N THR A 156 -2.91 -4.54 -1.36
CA THR A 156 -3.02 -5.21 -2.67
C THR A 156 -1.64 -5.48 -3.25
N THR A 157 -1.57 -6.51 -4.09
CA THR A 157 -0.49 -6.72 -5.04
C THR A 157 -1.12 -6.66 -6.43
N ASP A 158 -0.64 -5.71 -7.23
CA ASP A 158 -1.11 -5.43 -8.57
C ASP A 158 -0.06 -5.89 -9.59
N ILE A 159 -0.48 -6.77 -10.50
CA ILE A 159 0.39 -7.44 -11.45
C ILE A 159 -0.15 -7.11 -12.84
N ALA A 160 0.70 -6.63 -13.73
CA ALA A 160 0.29 -6.38 -15.12
C ALA A 160 1.40 -6.67 -16.13
N VAL A 161 0.99 -7.15 -17.29
CA VAL A 161 1.77 -7.15 -18.53
C VAL A 161 1.35 -5.94 -19.34
N ILE A 162 2.30 -5.07 -19.63
CA ILE A 162 2.09 -3.77 -20.26
C ILE A 162 2.80 -3.76 -21.61
N SER A 163 2.11 -3.25 -22.63
CA SER A 163 2.65 -3.01 -23.98
C SER A 163 1.86 -1.89 -24.66
N LEU A 164 2.49 -1.10 -25.53
CA LEU A 164 1.85 -0.03 -26.31
C LEU A 164 1.01 0.94 -25.45
N GLY A 165 1.51 1.28 -24.27
CA GLY A 165 0.89 2.24 -23.34
C GLY A 165 -0.32 1.72 -22.56
N GLY A 166 -0.63 0.42 -22.61
CA GLY A 166 -1.78 -0.17 -21.91
C GLY A 166 -1.47 -1.50 -21.26
N ALA A 167 -2.27 -1.87 -20.26
CA ALA A 167 -2.26 -3.21 -19.70
C ALA A 167 -2.92 -4.19 -20.67
N VAL A 168 -2.17 -5.23 -21.08
CA VAL A 168 -2.67 -6.31 -21.94
C VAL A 168 -3.32 -7.39 -21.10
N GLU A 169 -2.69 -7.73 -19.98
CA GLU A 169 -3.21 -8.65 -18.96
C GLU A 169 -2.92 -8.07 -17.59
N SER A 170 -3.85 -8.16 -16.65
CA SER A 170 -3.64 -7.67 -15.31
C SER A 170 -4.45 -8.43 -14.26
N GLN A 171 -3.90 -8.52 -13.05
CA GLN A 171 -4.56 -9.10 -11.90
C GLN A 171 -4.22 -8.32 -10.64
N SER A 172 -5.22 -8.07 -9.80
CA SER A 172 -5.04 -7.53 -8.46
C SER A 172 -5.44 -8.58 -7.42
N ILE A 173 -4.56 -8.84 -6.46
CA ILE A 173 -4.83 -9.77 -5.35
C ILE A 173 -4.77 -9.05 -4.01
N LYS A 174 -5.56 -9.53 -3.05
CA LYS A 174 -5.64 -8.96 -1.68
C LYS A 174 -4.64 -9.62 -0.72
N ALA A 175 -3.41 -9.89 -1.19
CA ALA A 175 -2.29 -10.43 -0.44
C ALA A 175 -1.09 -9.51 -0.62
N ALA A 176 -0.67 -8.83 0.46
CA ALA A 176 0.36 -7.78 0.40
C ALA A 176 1.00 -7.51 1.77
N GLY A 177 1.57 -6.33 1.97
CA GLY A 177 2.33 -5.93 3.14
C GLY A 177 1.62 -6.13 4.48
N ASP A 178 0.30 -5.92 4.55
CA ASP A 178 -0.49 -6.12 5.77
C ASP A 178 -0.70 -7.61 6.09
N ASP A 179 -0.77 -8.48 5.06
CA ASP A 179 -0.84 -9.92 5.24
C ASP A 179 0.49 -10.48 5.76
N TYR A 180 1.63 -9.94 5.33
CA TYR A 180 2.93 -10.24 5.93
C TYR A 180 3.01 -9.81 7.40
N ASN A 181 2.46 -8.65 7.77
CA ASN A 181 2.37 -8.21 9.17
C ASN A 181 1.54 -9.19 10.00
N ALA A 182 0.38 -9.60 9.48
CA ALA A 182 -0.50 -10.57 10.13
C ALA A 182 0.17 -11.94 10.28
N SER A 183 0.91 -12.38 9.26
CA SER A 183 1.70 -13.63 9.30
C SER A 183 2.79 -13.59 10.36
N MET A 184 3.51 -12.47 10.47
CA MET A 184 4.51 -12.25 11.52
C MET A 184 3.90 -12.33 12.92
N ILE A 185 2.74 -11.68 13.14
CA ILE A 185 2.02 -11.74 14.44
C ILE A 185 1.65 -13.18 14.78
N ARG A 186 1.08 -13.94 13.82
CA ARG A 186 0.69 -15.34 14.01
C ARG A 186 1.90 -16.23 14.32
N TYR A 187 2.99 -16.05 13.57
CA TYR A 187 4.21 -16.81 13.73
C TYR A 187 4.84 -16.60 15.12
N ILE A 188 5.05 -15.35 15.51
CA ILE A 188 5.64 -15.00 16.81
C ILE A 188 4.74 -15.48 17.96
N ARG A 189 3.42 -15.38 17.82
CA ARG A 189 2.48 -15.91 18.81
C ARG A 189 2.60 -17.42 18.96
N ARG A 190 2.66 -18.15 17.84
CA ARG A 190 2.75 -19.62 17.82
C ARG A 190 4.07 -20.12 18.38
N LYS A 191 5.18 -19.56 17.92
CA LYS A 191 6.52 -20.07 18.24
C LYS A 191 7.03 -19.61 19.61
N TYR A 192 6.76 -18.38 19.98
CA TYR A 192 7.35 -17.74 21.17
C TYR A 192 6.36 -17.47 22.30
N ASN A 193 5.07 -17.78 22.12
CA ASN A 193 3.99 -17.38 23.03
C ASN A 193 4.03 -15.89 23.37
N LEU A 194 4.36 -15.06 22.38
CA LEU A 194 4.49 -13.60 22.53
C LEU A 194 3.41 -12.88 21.72
N LEU A 195 2.63 -12.04 22.37
CA LEU A 195 1.66 -11.15 21.70
C LEU A 195 2.33 -9.83 21.36
N ILE A 196 2.33 -9.49 20.06
CA ILE A 196 2.81 -8.24 19.55
C ILE A 196 1.69 -7.49 18.80
N GLY A 197 1.80 -6.17 18.71
CA GLY A 197 0.89 -5.35 17.91
C GLY A 197 1.37 -5.17 16.48
N GLU A 198 0.48 -4.70 15.62
CA GLU A 198 0.71 -4.48 14.19
C GLU A 198 1.94 -3.59 13.90
N GLN A 199 2.10 -2.48 14.63
CA GLN A 199 3.25 -1.60 14.45
C GLN A 199 4.60 -2.27 14.78
N THR A 200 4.59 -3.22 15.72
CA THR A 200 5.79 -3.99 16.07
C THR A 200 6.09 -5.01 14.98
N ALA A 201 5.05 -5.67 14.45
CA ALA A 201 5.19 -6.61 13.34
C ALA A 201 5.70 -5.91 12.06
N GLU A 202 5.14 -4.75 11.72
CA GLU A 202 5.61 -3.95 10.57
C GLU A 202 7.09 -3.57 10.71
N LYS A 203 7.53 -3.13 11.89
CA LYS A 203 8.95 -2.82 12.14
C LYS A 203 9.84 -4.05 12.02
N ALA A 204 9.42 -5.18 12.56
CA ALA A 204 10.14 -6.43 12.46
C ALA A 204 10.24 -6.91 11.00
N LYS A 205 9.12 -6.87 10.25
CA LYS A 205 9.10 -7.17 8.81
C LYS A 205 10.09 -6.31 8.02
N ILE A 206 10.09 -5.01 8.25
CA ILE A 206 11.01 -4.07 7.55
C ILE A 206 12.47 -4.36 7.92
N ALA A 207 12.74 -4.71 9.19
CA ALA A 207 14.10 -4.91 9.67
C ALA A 207 14.72 -6.24 9.22
N VAL A 208 13.95 -7.35 9.27
CA VAL A 208 14.48 -8.71 9.07
C VAL A 208 13.64 -9.56 8.12
N GLY A 209 12.54 -9.04 7.54
CA GLY A 209 11.71 -9.82 6.63
C GLY A 209 12.49 -10.37 5.44
N SER A 210 12.38 -11.66 5.19
CA SER A 210 12.94 -12.31 4.02
C SER A 210 12.00 -13.40 3.51
N VAL A 211 11.99 -13.62 2.19
CA VAL A 211 11.21 -14.66 1.52
C VAL A 211 12.12 -15.72 0.89
N TYR A 212 13.42 -15.55 1.00
CA TYR A 212 14.44 -16.54 0.57
C TYR A 212 15.61 -16.52 1.56
N GLU A 213 16.42 -17.58 1.54
CA GLU A 213 17.57 -17.74 2.41
C GLU A 213 18.64 -16.67 2.15
N ARG A 214 19.11 -16.03 3.21
CA ARG A 214 20.17 -15.03 3.16
C ARG A 214 21.51 -15.63 3.56
N PRO A 215 22.62 -15.24 2.89
CA PRO A 215 23.96 -15.67 3.29
C PRO A 215 24.32 -15.25 4.72
N GLU A 216 23.90 -14.03 5.10
CA GLU A 216 24.04 -13.50 6.46
C GLU A 216 22.65 -13.40 7.11
N ASP A 217 22.47 -14.10 8.23
CA ASP A 217 21.22 -14.10 8.97
C ASP A 217 21.16 -12.90 9.92
N ILE A 218 20.52 -11.84 9.48
CA ILE A 218 20.33 -10.62 10.30
C ILE A 218 19.29 -10.85 11.38
N THR A 219 19.45 -10.18 12.51
CA THR A 219 18.59 -10.35 13.68
C THR A 219 17.88 -9.06 14.08
N TYR A 220 16.71 -9.20 14.73
CA TYR A 220 15.95 -8.07 15.27
C TYR A 220 15.29 -8.44 16.60
N VAL A 221 15.35 -7.51 17.58
CA VAL A 221 14.73 -7.71 18.90
C VAL A 221 13.30 -7.22 18.88
N VAL A 222 12.36 -8.13 19.11
CA VAL A 222 10.93 -7.88 19.20
C VAL A 222 10.49 -7.89 20.66
N LYS A 223 9.71 -6.88 21.06
CA LYS A 223 9.14 -6.76 22.41
C LYS A 223 7.64 -6.91 22.37
N GLY A 224 7.07 -7.66 23.30
CA GLY A 224 5.65 -7.91 23.42
C GLY A 224 5.24 -8.38 24.80
N ARG A 225 4.01 -8.91 24.93
CA ARG A 225 3.49 -9.50 26.15
C ARG A 225 3.59 -11.03 26.08
N ASP A 226 4.27 -11.62 27.03
CA ASP A 226 4.28 -13.07 27.22
C ASP A 226 2.87 -13.57 27.53
N LEU A 227 2.36 -14.51 26.75
CA LEU A 227 1.00 -15.04 26.88
C LEU A 227 0.84 -16.01 28.06
N ILE A 228 1.97 -16.57 28.60
CA ILE A 228 1.96 -17.49 29.73
C ILE A 228 2.04 -16.70 31.03
N LYS A 229 2.98 -15.75 31.12
CA LYS A 229 3.24 -15.01 32.37
C LYS A 229 2.50 -13.67 32.45
N GLY A 230 1.95 -13.17 31.34
CA GLY A 230 1.30 -11.87 31.26
C GLY A 230 2.26 -10.66 31.30
N LEU A 231 3.57 -10.90 31.42
CA LEU A 231 4.59 -9.87 31.62
C LEU A 231 5.23 -9.41 30.30
N PRO A 232 5.85 -8.23 30.24
CA PRO A 232 6.67 -7.81 29.10
C PRO A 232 7.83 -8.81 28.88
N LYS A 233 8.05 -9.17 27.60
CA LYS A 233 9.13 -10.07 27.19
C LYS A 233 9.73 -9.57 25.89
N ALA A 234 11.04 -9.79 25.72
CA ALA A 234 11.75 -9.57 24.49
C ALA A 234 12.25 -10.91 23.93
N ILE A 235 12.22 -11.04 22.62
CA ILE A 235 12.79 -12.16 21.87
C ILE A 235 13.65 -11.61 20.74
N THR A 236 14.59 -12.41 20.26
CA THR A 236 15.33 -12.14 19.02
C THR A 236 14.80 -13.06 17.94
N ILE A 237 14.47 -12.47 16.79
CA ILE A 237 14.08 -13.21 15.57
C ILE A 237 15.15 -13.00 14.50
N THR A 238 15.25 -13.93 13.56
CA THR A 238 16.21 -13.86 12.45
C THR A 238 15.50 -13.71 11.11
N ALA A 239 16.23 -13.26 10.09
CA ALA A 239 15.69 -13.10 8.74
C ALA A 239 15.29 -14.45 8.15
N ASN A 240 16.14 -15.48 8.28
CA ASN A 240 15.86 -16.79 7.72
C ASN A 240 14.65 -17.46 8.39
N GLU A 241 14.40 -17.17 9.67
CA GLU A 241 13.21 -17.59 10.38
C GLU A 241 11.91 -17.01 9.81
N THR A 242 11.95 -15.80 9.23
CA THR A 242 10.77 -15.15 8.66
C THR A 242 10.28 -15.81 7.37
N ILE A 243 11.13 -16.59 6.69
CA ILE A 243 10.76 -17.34 5.48
C ILE A 243 9.55 -18.24 5.76
N GLU A 244 9.60 -19.00 6.88
CA GLU A 244 8.46 -19.83 7.32
C GLU A 244 7.22 -19.00 7.60
N ALA A 245 7.40 -17.84 8.26
CA ALA A 245 6.29 -16.97 8.59
C ALA A 245 5.57 -16.42 7.34
N PHE A 246 6.31 -16.20 6.27
CA PHE A 246 5.83 -15.53 5.07
C PHE A 246 5.45 -16.46 3.91
N ALA A 247 5.71 -17.75 4.05
CA ALA A 247 5.55 -18.74 2.98
C ALA A 247 4.17 -18.69 2.30
N ASP A 248 3.08 -18.66 3.07
CA ASP A 248 1.72 -18.65 2.53
C ASP A 248 1.45 -17.38 1.71
N THR A 249 1.79 -16.19 2.25
CA THR A 249 1.54 -14.91 1.56
C THR A 249 2.38 -14.83 0.29
N THR A 250 3.63 -15.26 0.34
CA THR A 250 4.54 -15.31 -0.82
C THR A 250 4.01 -16.26 -1.89
N SER A 251 3.53 -17.45 -1.49
CA SER A 251 2.94 -18.42 -2.43
C SER A 251 1.75 -17.84 -3.18
N HIS A 252 0.87 -17.09 -2.50
CA HIS A 252 -0.26 -16.44 -3.16
C HIS A 252 0.18 -15.42 -4.21
N ILE A 253 1.22 -14.61 -3.89
CA ILE A 253 1.77 -13.64 -4.85
C ILE A 253 2.39 -14.35 -6.06
N LEU A 254 3.20 -15.37 -5.82
CA LEU A 254 3.82 -16.15 -6.89
C LEU A 254 2.78 -16.83 -7.80
N THR A 255 1.72 -17.39 -7.20
CA THR A 255 0.62 -18.00 -7.97
C THR A 255 -0.07 -16.97 -8.86
N ALA A 256 -0.29 -15.75 -8.38
CA ALA A 256 -0.89 -14.69 -9.18
C ALA A 256 0.05 -14.24 -10.33
N ILE A 257 1.36 -14.12 -10.08
CA ILE A 257 2.35 -13.81 -11.12
C ILE A 257 2.32 -14.88 -12.22
N HIS A 258 2.34 -16.15 -11.84
CA HIS A 258 2.22 -17.27 -12.80
C HIS A 258 0.92 -17.20 -13.59
N GLY A 259 -0.22 -16.94 -12.92
CA GLY A 259 -1.52 -16.81 -13.59
C GLY A 259 -1.54 -15.73 -14.68
N VAL A 260 -0.96 -14.57 -14.41
CA VAL A 260 -0.86 -13.49 -15.42
C VAL A 260 0.07 -13.87 -16.57
N LEU A 261 1.18 -14.56 -16.30
CA LEU A 261 2.08 -15.04 -17.36
C LEU A 261 1.42 -16.13 -18.23
N GLU A 262 0.60 -17.02 -17.65
CA GLU A 262 -0.10 -18.07 -18.38
C GLU A 262 -1.18 -17.54 -19.34
N THR A 263 -1.82 -16.41 -18.98
CA THR A 263 -2.88 -15.80 -19.78
C THR A 263 -2.37 -14.75 -20.76
N ALA A 264 -1.18 -14.23 -20.55
CA ALA A 264 -0.58 -13.21 -21.42
C ALA A 264 -0.19 -13.79 -22.80
N PRO A 265 -0.24 -12.98 -23.89
CA PRO A 265 0.20 -13.40 -25.22
C PRO A 265 1.65 -13.92 -25.21
N PRO A 266 1.93 -15.06 -25.91
CA PRO A 266 3.24 -15.71 -25.89
C PRO A 266 4.40 -14.80 -26.30
N GLU A 267 4.18 -13.88 -27.25
CA GLU A 267 5.19 -12.94 -27.73
C GLU A 267 5.62 -11.97 -26.60
N LEU A 268 4.67 -11.50 -25.79
CA LEU A 268 4.96 -10.63 -24.66
C LEU A 268 5.65 -11.39 -23.52
N VAL A 269 5.29 -12.66 -23.30
CA VAL A 269 5.98 -13.54 -22.33
C VAL A 269 7.42 -13.79 -22.77
N ALA A 270 7.68 -13.96 -24.06
CA ALA A 270 9.04 -14.08 -24.59
C ALA A 270 9.87 -12.81 -24.30
N ASP A 271 9.29 -11.62 -24.48
CA ASP A 271 9.95 -10.36 -24.14
C ASP A 271 10.26 -10.27 -22.64
N ILE A 272 9.30 -10.63 -21.78
CA ILE A 272 9.45 -10.62 -20.31
C ILE A 272 10.58 -11.56 -19.87
N SER A 273 10.76 -12.70 -20.56
CA SER A 273 11.86 -13.63 -20.24
C SER A 273 13.24 -13.00 -20.42
N VAL A 274 13.36 -11.98 -21.26
CA VAL A 274 14.58 -11.22 -21.53
C VAL A 274 14.67 -9.98 -20.65
N ASN A 275 13.57 -9.22 -20.56
CA ASN A 275 13.52 -7.94 -19.84
C ASN A 275 13.41 -8.11 -18.32
N GLY A 276 12.91 -9.26 -17.86
CA GLY A 276 12.62 -9.50 -16.44
C GLY A 276 11.30 -8.90 -15.98
N ILE A 277 11.13 -8.88 -14.65
CA ILE A 277 9.96 -8.36 -13.94
C ILE A 277 10.41 -7.16 -13.10
N VAL A 278 9.65 -6.08 -13.13
CA VAL A 278 9.90 -4.85 -12.38
C VAL A 278 8.92 -4.73 -11.22
#